data_297ab2b4ea4e868cbffffb2967809c62
#
_entry.id   297ab2b4ea4e868cbffffb2967809c62
#
_cell.length_a   1.000
_cell.length_b   1.000
_cell.length_c   1.000
_cell.angle_alpha   90.00
_cell.angle_beta   90.00
_cell.angle_gamma   90.00
#
_symmetry.space_group_name_H-M   'P 1'
#
loop_
_entity.id
_entity.type
_entity.pdbx_description
1 polymer ?
#
loop_
_entity_poly.entity_id
_entity_poly.type
_entity_poly.pdbx_seq_one_letter_code
_entity_poly.pdbx_strand_id
1 'polypeptide(L)'
;MSLSRIRLASLHDKVMSAEQAARFIENDMTVGMSGFTRAGEAKAVPQALVEQAKKNPLKITLITGASLGNDLDKQLTEAGVLARRMPFQVDNTLRRAINNGEVMFIDQHLSETVEQMRNQQLKRPDIAVIEAVAITEDGHIVPTTSVGNSASFAIFAEKVIVEINTSLSENFEGLHDIYIPTYRPTRTPLPLT
;
A
#
# COMPACT_ATOMS: atom_id res chain seq x y z
N MET A 1 -2.30 -11.61 -19.43
CA MET A 1 -1.48 -11.44 -18.19
C MET A 1 -0.51 -12.60 -18.10
N SER A 2 0.78 -12.37 -17.93
CA SER A 2 1.74 -13.46 -17.81
C SER A 2 1.69 -14.01 -16.37
N LEU A 3 1.23 -15.23 -16.19
CA LEU A 3 1.24 -15.93 -14.89
C LEU A 3 2.67 -16.30 -14.45
N SER A 4 3.67 -16.15 -15.33
CA SER A 4 5.07 -16.47 -15.03
C SER A 4 5.64 -15.71 -13.83
N ARG A 5 5.09 -14.54 -13.54
CA ARG A 5 5.48 -13.70 -12.38
C ARG A 5 4.86 -14.17 -11.06
N ILE A 6 3.89 -15.08 -11.11
CA ILE A 6 3.21 -15.64 -9.93
C ILE A 6 3.54 -17.13 -9.88
N ARG A 7 4.66 -17.44 -9.22
CA ARG A 7 5.23 -18.80 -9.25
C ARG A 7 4.53 -19.76 -8.28
N LEU A 8 3.82 -19.25 -7.28
CA LEU A 8 2.96 -20.06 -6.42
C LEU A 8 1.65 -20.38 -7.14
N ALA A 9 1.52 -21.59 -7.63
CA ALA A 9 0.39 -22.03 -8.47
C ALA A 9 -0.99 -21.89 -7.79
N SER A 10 -1.07 -22.07 -6.47
CA SER A 10 -2.31 -21.90 -5.70
C SER A 10 -2.89 -20.48 -5.71
N LEU A 11 -2.15 -19.49 -6.23
CA LEU A 11 -2.61 -18.13 -6.38
C LEU A 11 -3.14 -17.81 -7.79
N HIS A 12 -2.99 -18.72 -8.75
CA HIS A 12 -3.41 -18.46 -10.13
C HIS A 12 -4.91 -18.19 -10.24
N ASP A 13 -5.74 -18.87 -9.46
CA ASP A 13 -7.19 -18.68 -9.45
C ASP A 13 -7.62 -17.36 -8.79
N LYS A 14 -6.69 -16.67 -8.12
CA LYS A 14 -6.91 -15.37 -7.47
C LYS A 14 -6.50 -14.18 -8.35
N VAL A 15 -5.98 -14.46 -9.55
CA VAL A 15 -5.59 -13.41 -10.49
C VAL A 15 -6.85 -12.75 -11.07
N MET A 16 -6.89 -11.43 -10.98
CA MET A 16 -8.06 -10.66 -11.38
C MET A 16 -7.63 -9.31 -11.96
N SER A 17 -8.58 -8.57 -12.54
CA SER A 17 -8.32 -7.22 -13.01
C SER A 17 -8.23 -6.23 -11.85
N ALA A 18 -7.64 -5.04 -12.11
CA ALA A 18 -7.56 -3.98 -11.12
C ALA A 18 -8.95 -3.52 -10.65
N GLU A 19 -9.93 -3.51 -11.56
CA GLU A 19 -11.32 -3.15 -11.27
C GLU A 19 -11.99 -4.18 -10.34
N GLN A 20 -11.69 -5.45 -10.54
CA GLN A 20 -12.17 -6.52 -9.65
C GLN A 20 -11.49 -6.42 -8.27
N ALA A 21 -10.19 -6.16 -8.24
CA ALA A 21 -9.44 -6.00 -7.01
C ALA A 21 -9.90 -4.75 -6.22
N ALA A 22 -10.15 -3.63 -6.89
CA ALA A 22 -10.64 -2.42 -6.24
C ALA A 22 -12.00 -2.61 -5.53
N ARG A 23 -12.83 -3.57 -5.97
CA ARG A 23 -14.13 -3.86 -5.32
C ARG A 23 -14.01 -4.42 -3.90
N PHE A 24 -12.84 -4.93 -3.52
CA PHE A 24 -12.60 -5.33 -2.14
C PHE A 24 -12.41 -4.15 -1.19
N ILE A 25 -12.16 -2.94 -1.74
CA ILE A 25 -12.01 -1.72 -0.96
C ILE A 25 -13.39 -1.09 -0.78
N GLU A 26 -13.86 -1.09 0.46
CA GLU A 26 -15.19 -0.63 0.82
C GLU A 26 -15.13 0.65 1.67
N ASN A 27 -16.28 1.26 1.91
CA ASN A 27 -16.39 2.46 2.72
C ASN A 27 -15.87 2.25 4.14
N ASP A 28 -15.23 3.28 4.71
CA ASP A 28 -14.65 3.31 6.06
C ASP A 28 -13.48 2.35 6.31
N MET A 29 -12.97 1.67 5.26
CA MET A 29 -11.77 0.85 5.39
C MET A 29 -10.51 1.69 5.58
N THR A 30 -9.56 1.10 6.29
CA THR A 30 -8.16 1.54 6.34
C THR A 30 -7.38 0.78 5.29
N VAL A 31 -6.76 1.51 4.36
CA VAL A 31 -6.00 0.92 3.24
C VAL A 31 -4.54 1.33 3.34
N GLY A 32 -3.66 0.34 3.43
CA GLY A 32 -2.22 0.52 3.34
C GLY A 32 -1.77 0.38 1.90
N MET A 33 -1.12 1.38 1.32
CA MET A 33 -0.60 1.29 -0.05
C MET A 33 0.93 1.38 -0.06
N SER A 34 1.55 0.55 -0.91
CA SER A 34 3.00 0.55 -1.09
C SER A 34 3.50 1.86 -1.69
N GLY A 35 4.79 2.09 -1.57
CA GLY A 35 5.49 3.23 -2.11
C GLY A 35 6.26 4.01 -1.05
N PHE A 36 7.38 4.57 -1.49
CA PHE A 36 8.18 5.53 -0.74
C PHE A 36 8.61 6.64 -1.69
N THR A 37 8.31 7.88 -1.35
CA THR A 37 8.50 9.03 -2.25
C THR A 37 7.79 8.81 -3.60
N ARG A 38 8.51 8.76 -4.71
CA ARG A 38 7.96 8.55 -6.06
C ARG A 38 8.31 7.19 -6.65
N ALA A 39 8.49 6.19 -5.80
CA ALA A 39 8.92 4.85 -6.19
C ALA A 39 8.05 3.77 -5.54
N GLY A 40 7.75 2.72 -6.28
CA GLY A 40 7.12 1.50 -5.77
C GLY A 40 5.65 1.63 -5.33
N GLU A 41 4.97 2.70 -5.73
CA GLU A 41 3.54 2.84 -5.47
C GLU A 41 2.68 2.04 -6.45
N ALA A 42 1.61 1.45 -5.95
CA ALA A 42 0.56 0.85 -6.77
C ALA A 42 -0.10 1.92 -7.65
N LYS A 43 -0.53 1.54 -8.85
CA LYS A 43 -1.05 2.46 -9.88
C LYS A 43 -2.43 2.05 -10.40
N ALA A 44 -2.55 0.80 -10.81
CA ALA A 44 -3.76 0.31 -11.46
C ALA A 44 -4.94 0.16 -10.49
N VAL A 45 -4.70 -0.37 -9.31
CA VAL A 45 -5.76 -0.53 -8.29
C VAL A 45 -6.23 0.82 -7.76
N PRO A 46 -5.37 1.79 -7.40
CA PRO A 46 -5.82 3.14 -7.03
C PRO A 46 -6.62 3.84 -8.14
N GLN A 47 -6.20 3.70 -9.40
CA GLN A 47 -6.93 4.28 -10.52
C GLN A 47 -8.31 3.64 -10.69
N ALA A 48 -8.40 2.32 -10.56
CA ALA A 48 -9.67 1.60 -10.60
C ALA A 48 -10.58 1.99 -9.43
N LEU A 49 -10.03 2.24 -8.24
CA LEU A 49 -10.76 2.74 -7.09
C LEU A 49 -11.36 4.14 -7.33
N VAL A 50 -10.60 5.03 -7.98
CA VAL A 50 -11.10 6.35 -8.40
C VAL A 50 -12.31 6.21 -9.34
N GLU A 51 -12.23 5.32 -10.34
CA GLU A 51 -13.33 5.09 -11.28
C GLU A 51 -14.55 4.43 -10.61
N GLN A 52 -14.31 3.56 -9.63
CA GLN A 52 -15.37 2.98 -8.80
C GLN A 52 -16.09 4.05 -7.98
N ALA A 53 -15.33 4.94 -7.33
CA ALA A 53 -15.86 5.98 -6.47
C ALA A 53 -16.75 6.99 -7.21
N LYS A 54 -16.52 7.23 -8.50
CA LYS A 54 -17.39 8.06 -9.35
C LYS A 54 -18.81 7.49 -9.47
N LYS A 55 -18.94 6.16 -9.39
CA LYS A 55 -20.23 5.45 -9.50
C LYS A 55 -20.83 5.14 -8.14
N ASN A 56 -20.00 4.76 -7.21
CA ASN A 56 -20.36 4.37 -5.86
C ASN A 56 -19.45 5.11 -4.88
N PRO A 57 -19.83 6.31 -4.42
CA PRO A 57 -19.00 7.10 -3.52
C PRO A 57 -18.63 6.32 -2.26
N LEU A 58 -17.36 6.38 -1.89
CA LEU A 58 -16.81 5.76 -0.69
C LEU A 58 -15.69 6.63 -0.12
N LYS A 59 -15.40 6.44 1.15
CA LYS A 59 -14.29 7.12 1.84
C LYS A 59 -13.43 6.12 2.58
N ILE A 60 -12.11 6.31 2.51
CA ILE A 60 -11.13 5.46 3.17
C ILE A 60 -10.17 6.28 4.04
N THR A 61 -9.53 5.60 4.98
CA THR A 61 -8.29 6.06 5.60
C THR A 61 -7.12 5.50 4.79
N LEU A 62 -6.30 6.37 4.20
CA LEU A 62 -5.12 5.96 3.43
C LEU A 62 -3.85 6.10 4.27
N ILE A 63 -3.09 5.02 4.36
CA ILE A 63 -1.75 4.99 4.97
C ILE A 63 -0.74 4.53 3.92
N THR A 64 0.37 5.25 3.78
CA THR A 64 1.44 4.86 2.85
C THR A 64 2.80 4.84 3.55
N GLY A 65 3.84 4.46 2.81
CA GLY A 65 5.24 4.63 3.21
C GLY A 65 5.80 6.01 2.86
N ALA A 66 5.00 7.08 2.99
CA ALA A 66 5.28 8.42 2.48
C ALA A 66 5.33 8.47 0.94
N SER A 67 4.45 7.73 0.28
CA SER A 67 4.31 7.73 -1.18
C SER A 67 3.73 9.04 -1.68
N LEU A 68 4.28 9.57 -2.79
CA LEU A 68 3.96 10.86 -3.40
C LEU A 68 3.80 10.74 -4.92
N GLY A 69 3.92 9.54 -5.47
CA GLY A 69 4.03 9.33 -6.91
C GLY A 69 2.68 9.24 -7.63
N ASN A 70 2.75 9.29 -8.95
CA ASN A 70 1.63 9.09 -9.90
C ASN A 70 0.35 9.86 -9.59
N ASP A 71 0.47 11.03 -9.00
CA ASP A 71 -0.66 11.88 -8.57
C ASP A 71 -1.67 11.14 -7.65
N LEU A 72 -1.23 10.12 -6.92
CA LEU A 72 -2.07 9.30 -6.05
C LEU A 72 -2.95 10.15 -5.14
N ASP A 73 -2.32 11.05 -4.37
CA ASP A 73 -3.01 11.92 -3.41
C ASP A 73 -3.99 12.86 -4.13
N LYS A 74 -3.60 13.42 -5.29
CA LYS A 74 -4.46 14.29 -6.10
C LYS A 74 -5.70 13.54 -6.60
N GLN A 75 -5.49 12.41 -7.27
CA GLN A 75 -6.59 11.64 -7.88
C GLN A 75 -7.61 11.16 -6.85
N LEU A 76 -7.15 10.63 -5.71
CA LEU A 76 -8.02 10.18 -4.63
C LEU A 76 -8.75 11.33 -3.94
N THR A 77 -8.10 12.51 -3.84
CA THR A 77 -8.73 13.73 -3.30
C THR A 77 -9.82 14.25 -4.22
N GLU A 78 -9.53 14.39 -5.52
CA GLU A 78 -10.49 14.87 -6.53
C GLU A 78 -11.70 13.94 -6.66
N ALA A 79 -11.50 12.65 -6.47
CA ALA A 79 -12.58 11.66 -6.45
C ALA A 79 -13.34 11.60 -5.11
N GLY A 80 -12.94 12.38 -4.12
CA GLY A 80 -13.58 12.41 -2.80
C GLY A 80 -13.39 11.15 -1.97
N VAL A 81 -12.37 10.35 -2.28
CA VAL A 81 -12.13 9.03 -1.67
C VAL A 81 -11.47 9.14 -0.29
N LEU A 82 -10.75 10.22 -0.01
CA LEU A 82 -10.00 10.33 1.24
C LEU A 82 -10.86 10.90 2.38
N ALA A 83 -11.03 10.14 3.45
CA ALA A 83 -11.47 10.64 4.75
C ALA A 83 -10.28 11.06 5.60
N ARG A 84 -9.19 10.28 5.57
CA ARG A 84 -7.98 10.51 6.35
C ARG A 84 -6.74 10.10 5.57
N ARG A 85 -5.64 10.85 5.74
CA ARG A 85 -4.34 10.60 5.10
C ARG A 85 -3.22 10.58 6.14
N MET A 86 -2.34 9.60 6.07
CA MET A 86 -1.15 9.42 6.92
C MET A 86 0.00 8.78 6.12
N PRO A 87 1.25 8.92 6.52
CA PRO A 87 1.78 9.83 7.54
C PRO A 87 2.28 11.15 6.97
N PHE A 88 2.32 11.30 5.64
CA PHE A 88 2.95 12.42 4.96
C PHE A 88 2.26 12.75 3.64
N GLN A 89 2.26 14.01 3.24
CA GLN A 89 1.74 14.44 1.95
C GLN A 89 2.44 15.73 1.47
N VAL A 90 2.50 15.94 0.16
CA VAL A 90 3.02 17.18 -0.45
C VAL A 90 2.12 17.71 -1.59
N ASP A 91 1.06 16.99 -1.90
CA ASP A 91 0.15 17.36 -3.00
C ASP A 91 -0.63 18.63 -2.66
N ASN A 92 -0.69 19.57 -3.62
CA ASN A 92 -1.37 20.85 -3.41
C ASN A 92 -2.90 20.72 -3.37
N THR A 93 -3.48 19.72 -4.06
CA THR A 93 -4.92 19.49 -4.05
C THR A 93 -5.33 18.92 -2.70
N LEU A 94 -4.62 17.91 -2.23
CA LEU A 94 -4.84 17.33 -0.91
C LEU A 94 -4.59 18.37 0.20
N ARG A 95 -3.54 19.20 0.10
CA ARG A 95 -3.29 20.26 1.07
C ARG A 95 -4.46 21.22 1.20
N ARG A 96 -5.09 21.62 0.08
CA ARG A 96 -6.28 22.47 0.11
C ARG A 96 -7.45 21.76 0.79
N ALA A 97 -7.69 20.50 0.46
CA ALA A 97 -8.75 19.72 1.10
C ALA A 97 -8.54 19.56 2.62
N ILE A 98 -7.29 19.37 3.06
CA ILE A 98 -6.94 19.34 4.49
C ILE A 98 -7.22 20.68 5.16
N ASN A 99 -6.76 21.78 4.56
CA ASN A 99 -6.94 23.13 5.11
C ASN A 99 -8.42 23.55 5.16
N ASN A 100 -9.24 23.02 4.24
CA ASN A 100 -10.69 23.23 4.23
C ASN A 100 -11.45 22.31 5.22
N GLY A 101 -10.77 21.39 5.89
CA GLY A 101 -11.39 20.43 6.80
C GLY A 101 -12.12 19.26 6.10
N GLU A 102 -11.90 19.06 4.80
CA GLU A 102 -12.52 18.01 3.99
C GLU A 102 -11.85 16.65 4.20
N VAL A 103 -10.54 16.65 4.49
CA VAL A 103 -9.73 15.46 4.75
C VAL A 103 -8.96 15.63 6.05
N MET A 104 -9.05 14.66 6.95
CA MET A 104 -8.22 14.64 8.15
C MET A 104 -6.80 14.22 7.76
N PHE A 105 -5.81 14.92 8.30
CA PHE A 105 -4.39 14.59 8.09
C PHE A 105 -3.68 14.41 9.42
N ILE A 106 -2.84 13.37 9.49
CA ILE A 106 -1.96 13.13 10.62
C ILE A 106 -0.54 13.03 10.07
N ASP A 107 0.28 14.04 10.40
CA ASP A 107 1.70 14.02 10.13
C ASP A 107 2.43 13.27 11.24
N GLN A 108 3.28 12.33 10.87
CA GLN A 108 4.04 11.54 11.82
C GLN A 108 5.30 10.94 11.17
N HIS A 109 6.26 10.59 12.00
CA HIS A 109 7.41 9.85 11.50
C HIS A 109 7.01 8.49 10.95
N LEU A 110 7.62 8.12 9.82
CA LEU A 110 7.35 6.86 9.15
C LEU A 110 7.61 5.64 10.07
N SER A 111 8.66 5.72 10.90
CA SER A 111 8.98 4.69 11.90
C SER A 111 7.90 4.53 12.97
N GLU A 112 7.22 5.61 13.34
CA GLU A 112 6.15 5.57 14.34
C GLU A 112 4.86 4.94 13.79
N THR A 113 4.59 5.11 12.50
CA THR A 113 3.40 4.55 11.85
C THR A 113 3.30 3.05 12.05
N VAL A 114 4.40 2.33 11.85
CA VAL A 114 4.45 0.86 12.01
C VAL A 114 4.27 0.46 13.47
N GLU A 115 4.93 1.16 14.38
CA GLU A 115 4.84 0.86 15.81
C GLU A 115 3.43 1.11 16.35
N GLN A 116 2.78 2.19 15.92
CA GLN A 116 1.41 2.51 16.31
C GLN A 116 0.40 1.49 15.78
N MET A 117 0.57 0.99 14.55
CA MET A 117 -0.25 -0.10 14.03
C MET A 117 -0.03 -1.41 14.79
N ARG A 118 1.24 -1.71 15.14
CA ARG A 118 1.59 -2.90 15.91
C ARG A 118 0.94 -2.88 17.29
N ASN A 119 0.98 -1.74 17.94
CA ASN A 119 0.41 -1.53 19.28
C ASN A 119 -1.09 -1.20 19.26
N GLN A 120 -1.74 -1.25 18.08
CA GLN A 120 -3.16 -0.95 17.90
C GLN A 120 -3.58 0.48 18.32
N GLN A 121 -2.64 1.40 18.35
CA GLN A 121 -2.91 2.84 18.52
C GLN A 121 -3.45 3.45 17.23
N LEU A 122 -3.02 2.92 16.08
CA LEU A 122 -3.66 3.11 14.78
C LEU A 122 -4.36 1.81 14.37
N LYS A 123 -5.52 1.96 13.73
CA LYS A 123 -6.20 0.82 13.11
C LYS A 123 -5.26 0.18 12.07
N ARG A 124 -5.11 -1.14 12.13
CA ARG A 124 -4.40 -1.91 11.11
C ARG A 124 -5.14 -1.82 9.79
N PRO A 125 -4.45 -1.96 8.66
CA PRO A 125 -5.11 -1.97 7.37
C PRO A 125 -6.12 -3.12 7.26
N ASP A 126 -7.31 -2.84 6.77
CA ASP A 126 -8.24 -3.86 6.31
C ASP A 126 -7.70 -4.48 5.01
N ILE A 127 -7.12 -3.63 4.16
CA ILE A 127 -6.51 -4.05 2.90
C ILE A 127 -5.13 -3.41 2.73
N ALA A 128 -4.16 -4.20 2.28
CA ALA A 128 -2.89 -3.70 1.75
C ALA A 128 -2.87 -3.82 0.23
N VAL A 129 -2.43 -2.79 -0.47
CA VAL A 129 -2.19 -2.79 -1.93
C VAL A 129 -0.69 -2.62 -2.15
N ILE A 130 -0.03 -3.65 -2.63
CA ILE A 130 1.43 -3.72 -2.74
C ILE A 130 1.84 -3.89 -4.20
N GLU A 131 2.62 -2.95 -4.73
CA GLU A 131 3.27 -3.13 -6.03
C GLU A 131 4.44 -4.11 -5.90
N ALA A 132 4.50 -5.08 -6.80
CA ALA A 132 5.53 -6.12 -6.83
C ALA A 132 5.94 -6.47 -8.26
N VAL A 133 7.11 -7.07 -8.42
CA VAL A 133 7.55 -7.63 -9.71
C VAL A 133 7.19 -9.09 -9.84
N ALA A 134 7.10 -9.81 -8.74
CA ALA A 134 6.78 -11.25 -8.73
C ALA A 134 6.26 -11.71 -7.36
N ILE A 135 5.67 -12.90 -7.35
CA ILE A 135 5.42 -13.72 -6.16
C ILE A 135 6.20 -15.02 -6.35
N THR A 136 7.02 -15.38 -5.36
CA THR A 136 7.87 -16.58 -5.41
C THR A 136 7.05 -17.87 -5.27
N GLU A 137 7.72 -19.00 -5.42
CA GLU A 137 7.15 -20.34 -5.23
C GLU A 137 6.61 -20.58 -3.81
N ASP A 138 7.26 -19.92 -2.83
CA ASP A 138 6.87 -19.97 -1.41
C ASP A 138 5.84 -18.88 -1.02
N GLY A 139 5.40 -18.07 -1.99
CA GLY A 139 4.43 -17.00 -1.78
C GLY A 139 5.00 -15.70 -1.25
N HIS A 140 6.33 -15.52 -1.27
CA HIS A 140 6.94 -14.25 -0.91
C HIS A 140 6.71 -13.19 -2.00
N ILE A 141 6.39 -11.99 -1.58
CA ILE A 141 6.21 -10.83 -2.47
C ILE A 141 7.57 -10.20 -2.74
N VAL A 142 7.95 -10.09 -4.02
CA VAL A 142 9.16 -9.38 -4.44
C VAL A 142 8.79 -7.93 -4.77
N PRO A 143 9.11 -6.95 -3.91
CA PRO A 143 8.77 -5.54 -4.16
C PRO A 143 9.43 -4.99 -5.42
N THR A 144 8.98 -3.81 -5.86
CA THR A 144 9.60 -3.10 -6.97
C THR A 144 10.74 -2.21 -6.46
N THR A 145 10.68 -0.92 -6.66
CA THR A 145 11.81 0.02 -6.45
C THR A 145 11.84 0.67 -5.07
N SER A 146 10.90 0.33 -4.20
CA SER A 146 10.89 0.82 -2.81
C SER A 146 10.25 -0.20 -1.87
N VAL A 147 10.49 -0.04 -0.59
CA VAL A 147 9.90 -0.85 0.48
C VAL A 147 8.96 -0.03 1.35
N GLY A 148 9.43 1.09 1.89
CA GLY A 148 8.62 1.91 2.82
C GLY A 148 8.03 1.06 3.95
N ASN A 149 6.72 1.17 4.16
CA ASN A 149 5.96 0.39 5.14
C ASN A 149 5.30 -0.87 4.55
N SER A 150 5.60 -1.21 3.30
CA SER A 150 4.89 -2.26 2.54
C SER A 150 4.90 -3.61 3.24
N ALA A 151 6.05 -4.03 3.77
CA ALA A 151 6.17 -5.31 4.49
C ALA A 151 5.26 -5.35 5.73
N SER A 152 5.19 -4.25 6.47
CA SER A 152 4.32 -4.14 7.65
C SER A 152 2.84 -4.11 7.26
N PHE A 153 2.48 -3.42 6.18
CA PHE A 153 1.10 -3.45 5.67
C PHE A 153 0.69 -4.86 5.25
N ALA A 154 1.55 -5.58 4.53
CA ALA A 154 1.26 -6.95 4.11
C ALA A 154 1.03 -7.91 5.29
N ILE A 155 1.74 -7.71 6.41
CA ILE A 155 1.60 -8.56 7.61
C ILE A 155 0.37 -8.19 8.43
N PHE A 156 0.04 -6.89 8.53
CA PHE A 156 -1.03 -6.44 9.41
C PHE A 156 -2.40 -6.40 8.74
N ALA A 157 -2.46 -6.38 7.41
CA ALA A 157 -3.71 -6.33 6.67
C ALA A 157 -4.49 -7.65 6.76
N GLU A 158 -5.81 -7.55 6.76
CA GLU A 158 -6.69 -8.73 6.66
C GLU A 158 -6.62 -9.35 5.27
N LYS A 159 -6.43 -8.53 4.23
CA LYS A 159 -6.27 -8.96 2.84
C LYS A 159 -5.14 -8.18 2.16
N VAL A 160 -4.43 -8.86 1.28
CA VAL A 160 -3.37 -8.25 0.48
C VAL A 160 -3.72 -8.35 -0.99
N ILE A 161 -3.74 -7.21 -1.67
CA ILE A 161 -3.81 -7.10 -3.13
C ILE A 161 -2.39 -6.86 -3.62
N VAL A 162 -1.87 -7.77 -4.44
CA VAL A 162 -0.56 -7.61 -5.05
C VAL A 162 -0.73 -7.15 -6.49
N GLU A 163 -0.27 -5.94 -6.78
CA GLU A 163 -0.26 -5.38 -8.13
C GLU A 163 1.06 -5.73 -8.80
N ILE A 164 1.02 -6.65 -9.76
CA ILE A 164 2.21 -7.12 -10.47
C ILE A 164 2.57 -6.15 -11.60
N ASN A 165 3.70 -5.46 -11.45
CA ASN A 165 4.26 -4.58 -12.45
C ASN A 165 5.18 -5.36 -13.40
N THR A 166 4.67 -5.71 -14.58
CA THR A 166 5.41 -6.46 -15.59
C THR A 166 6.36 -5.61 -16.42
N SER A 167 6.37 -4.29 -16.26
CA SER A 167 7.30 -3.40 -16.95
C SER A 167 8.70 -3.37 -16.31
N LEU A 168 8.80 -3.83 -15.07
CA LEU A 168 10.07 -3.95 -14.33
C LEU A 168 10.63 -5.37 -14.41
N SER A 169 11.94 -5.48 -14.27
CA SER A 169 12.66 -6.76 -14.33
C SER A 169 12.38 -7.63 -13.10
N GLU A 170 12.30 -8.95 -13.31
CA GLU A 170 12.30 -9.93 -12.21
C GLU A 170 13.62 -9.99 -11.46
N ASN A 171 14.69 -9.43 -12.02
CA ASN A 171 16.01 -9.33 -11.36
C ASN A 171 16.01 -8.45 -10.10
N PHE A 172 14.87 -7.86 -9.73
CA PHE A 172 14.70 -7.25 -8.40
C PHE A 172 14.69 -8.29 -7.27
N GLU A 173 14.44 -9.55 -7.59
CA GLU A 173 14.50 -10.62 -6.59
C GLU A 173 15.93 -10.73 -6.03
N GLY A 174 16.03 -10.74 -4.70
CA GLY A 174 17.31 -10.77 -3.99
C GLY A 174 18.03 -9.43 -3.86
N LEU A 175 17.47 -8.33 -4.38
CA LEU A 175 18.06 -6.99 -4.21
C LEU A 175 17.62 -6.26 -2.94
N HIS A 176 16.55 -6.72 -2.30
CA HIS A 176 15.99 -6.03 -1.14
C HIS A 176 16.47 -6.65 0.17
N ASP A 177 16.96 -5.79 1.05
CA ASP A 177 17.24 -6.10 2.46
C ASP A 177 16.03 -5.70 3.31
N ILE A 178 15.01 -6.56 3.35
CA ILE A 178 13.79 -6.27 4.10
C ILE A 178 13.82 -7.03 5.42
N TYR A 179 13.87 -6.27 6.51
CA TYR A 179 13.77 -6.81 7.85
C TYR A 179 12.58 -6.19 8.59
N ILE A 180 11.69 -7.04 9.08
CA ILE A 180 10.54 -6.58 9.85
C ILE A 180 10.95 -6.46 11.32
N PRO A 181 10.93 -5.23 11.88
CA PRO A 181 11.34 -5.03 13.27
C PRO A 181 10.50 -5.87 14.23
N THR A 182 11.18 -6.55 15.16
CA THR A 182 10.52 -7.30 16.20
C THR A 182 9.86 -6.39 17.24
N TYR A 183 8.93 -6.97 18.01
CA TYR A 183 8.11 -6.25 18.97
C TYR A 183 8.92 -5.79 20.19
N ARG A 184 8.67 -4.59 20.70
CA ARG A 184 9.06 -4.24 22.07
C ARG A 184 8.20 -5.06 23.04
N PRO A 185 8.74 -5.69 24.08
CA PRO A 185 10.09 -5.69 24.59
C PRO A 185 10.98 -6.83 24.06
N THR A 186 10.53 -7.61 23.10
CA THR A 186 11.20 -8.83 22.60
C THR A 186 12.15 -8.55 21.42
N ARG A 187 12.72 -7.35 21.36
CA ARG A 187 13.66 -7.00 20.28
C ARG A 187 14.87 -7.90 20.29
N THR A 188 15.17 -8.47 19.14
CA THR A 188 16.41 -9.21 18.89
C THR A 188 17.32 -8.40 17.97
N PRO A 189 18.64 -8.53 18.06
CA PRO A 189 19.55 -7.96 17.09
C PRO A 189 19.24 -8.49 15.69
N LEU A 190 19.46 -7.65 14.68
CA LEU A 190 19.41 -8.11 13.29
C LEU A 190 20.52 -9.14 13.08
N PRO A 191 20.21 -10.30 12.47
CA PRO A 191 21.25 -11.25 12.12
C PRO A 191 22.18 -10.61 11.07
N LEU A 192 23.47 -10.66 11.33
CA LEU A 192 24.49 -10.32 10.33
C LEU A 192 24.76 -11.60 9.54
N THR A 193 24.42 -11.58 8.27
CA THR A 193 24.72 -12.68 7.33
C THR A 193 25.96 -12.41 6.56
#